data_f516ff8bf901a9e7738e4870c5db7f25
#
_entry.id   f516ff8bf901a9e7738e4870c5db7f25
#
_cell.length_a   1.000
_cell.length_b   1.000
_cell.length_c   1.000
_cell.angle_alpha   90.00
_cell.angle_beta   90.00
_cell.angle_gamma   90.00
#
_symmetry.space_group_name_H-M   'P 1'
#
loop_
_entity.id
_entity.type
_entity.pdbx_description
1 polymer ?
#
loop_
_entity_poly.entity_id
_entity_poly.type
_entity_poly.pdbx_seq_one_letter_code
_entity_poly.pdbx_strand_id
1 'polypeptide(L)'
;TEILPEGAKEENKSVYRIIKKGQIDRDSFISTYEEMQRGLIPIRKKRINLKNPGLYSTSCNIEYSEAKYALNMFMRHHPKAFIAKGETEKTCGPCQLTSERENVEGTHVDWWIYEESDPQKYFGEVKNNE
;
A
#
# COMPACT_ATOMS: atom_id res chain seq x y z
N THR A 1 6.33 -0.09 -13.90
CA THR A 1 5.57 0.67 -14.88
C THR A 1 5.16 -0.17 -16.06
N GLU A 2 6.10 -0.92 -16.61
CA GLU A 2 5.76 -1.78 -17.74
C GLU A 2 4.93 -2.99 -17.33
N ILE A 3 4.68 -3.15 -16.03
CA ILE A 3 4.01 -4.34 -15.52
C ILE A 3 2.63 -4.00 -14.98
N LEU A 4 2.05 -2.88 -15.43
CA LEU A 4 0.70 -2.53 -15.00
C LEU A 4 -0.30 -3.55 -15.55
N PRO A 5 -1.16 -4.09 -14.68
CA PRO A 5 -2.14 -5.05 -15.15
C PRO A 5 -3.29 -4.35 -15.88
N GLU A 6 -3.92 -5.12 -16.74
CA GLU A 6 -5.15 -4.67 -17.35
C GLU A 6 -6.18 -4.44 -16.24
N GLY A 7 -6.88 -3.33 -16.29
CA GLY A 7 -7.85 -3.01 -15.26
C GLY A 7 -7.36 -2.04 -14.22
N ALA A 8 -6.05 -1.75 -14.18
CA ALA A 8 -5.55 -0.69 -13.31
C ALA A 8 -6.04 0.65 -13.84
N LYS A 9 -6.64 1.47 -12.97
CA LYS A 9 -7.28 2.71 -13.37
C LYS A 9 -6.90 3.85 -12.45
N GLU A 10 -6.74 5.02 -13.02
CA GLU A 10 -6.56 6.25 -12.25
C GLU A 10 -7.90 6.66 -11.67
N GLU A 11 -8.14 6.33 -10.41
CA GLU A 11 -9.38 6.68 -9.75
C GLU A 11 -9.15 6.88 -8.27
N ASN A 12 -10.03 7.66 -7.65
CA ASN A 12 -9.94 7.94 -6.22
C ASN A 12 -10.69 6.88 -5.45
N LYS A 13 -9.96 6.11 -4.64
CA LYS A 13 -10.55 5.16 -3.71
C LYS A 13 -10.17 5.58 -2.29
N SER A 14 -11.15 5.58 -1.40
CA SER A 14 -10.88 5.82 0.02
C SER A 14 -10.21 4.58 0.59
N VAL A 15 -9.02 4.74 1.15
CA VAL A 15 -8.22 3.60 1.59
C VAL A 15 -7.47 3.91 2.89
N TYR A 16 -6.96 2.84 3.50
CA TYR A 16 -6.07 2.91 4.66
C TYR A 16 -4.70 2.39 4.26
N ARG A 17 -3.67 3.06 4.73
CA ARG A 17 -2.28 2.68 4.49
C ARG A 17 -1.56 2.61 5.82
N ILE A 18 -0.73 1.57 6.01
CA ILE A 18 0.09 1.45 7.22
C ILE A 18 1.37 2.24 7.04
N ILE A 19 1.59 3.17 7.96
CA ILE A 19 2.79 3.99 8.00
C ILE A 19 3.74 3.37 9.02
N LYS A 20 4.90 2.92 8.57
CA LYS A 20 5.78 2.13 9.41
C LYS A 20 6.78 2.95 10.24
N LYS A 21 7.15 4.12 9.77
CA LYS A 21 8.26 4.88 10.36
C LYS A 21 7.83 6.04 11.26
N GLY A 22 6.55 6.16 11.55
CA GLY A 22 6.09 7.13 12.53
C GLY A 22 5.76 8.50 11.99
N GLN A 23 5.93 8.74 10.71
CA GLN A 23 5.52 10.00 10.10
C GLN A 23 5.07 9.77 8.66
N ILE A 24 4.15 10.62 8.21
CA ILE A 24 3.63 10.52 6.85
C ILE A 24 4.49 11.40 5.94
N ASP A 25 5.23 10.75 5.05
CA ASP A 25 6.05 11.46 4.06
C ASP A 25 6.03 10.67 2.75
N ARG A 26 6.78 11.12 1.76
CA ARG A 26 6.79 10.45 0.46
C ARG A 26 7.27 9.00 0.58
N ASP A 27 8.26 8.76 1.44
CA ASP A 27 8.81 7.41 1.63
C ASP A 27 7.83 6.47 2.30
N SER A 28 6.75 6.98 2.89
CA SER A 28 5.70 6.13 3.45
C SER A 28 4.91 5.39 2.38
N PHE A 29 5.09 5.74 1.11
CA PHE A 29 4.28 5.24 0.00
C PHE A 29 5.11 4.57 -1.08
N ILE A 30 6.21 3.94 -0.69
CA ILE A 30 7.04 3.19 -1.63
C ILE A 30 6.40 1.83 -1.89
N SER A 31 6.84 1.17 -2.97
CA SER A 31 6.27 -0.11 -3.36
C SER A 31 6.70 -1.23 -2.41
N THR A 32 5.98 -2.34 -2.49
CA THR A 32 6.34 -3.54 -1.74
C THR A 32 7.77 -3.98 -2.08
N TYR A 33 8.12 -3.94 -3.37
CA TYR A 33 9.46 -4.31 -3.80
C TYR A 33 10.50 -3.43 -3.11
N GLU A 34 10.28 -2.12 -3.09
CA GLU A 34 11.23 -1.22 -2.47
C GLU A 34 11.26 -1.39 -0.96
N GLU A 35 10.13 -1.70 -0.33
CA GLU A 35 10.11 -2.00 1.09
C GLU A 35 10.98 -3.21 1.40
N MET A 36 10.93 -4.23 0.56
CA MET A 36 11.80 -5.40 0.73
C MET A 36 13.27 -5.03 0.56
N GLN A 37 13.57 -4.22 -0.45
CA GLN A 37 14.95 -3.80 -0.70
C GLN A 37 15.52 -2.99 0.47
N ARG A 38 14.70 -2.24 1.16
CA ARG A 38 15.13 -1.44 2.30
C ARG A 38 15.08 -2.20 3.63
N GLY A 39 14.66 -3.46 3.61
CA GLY A 39 14.59 -4.26 4.82
C GLY A 39 13.41 -3.95 5.72
N LEU A 40 12.40 -3.26 5.21
CA LEU A 40 11.21 -2.91 6.00
C LEU A 40 10.25 -4.06 6.16
N ILE A 41 10.29 -5.02 5.25
CA ILE A 41 9.48 -6.24 5.34
C ILE A 41 10.35 -7.43 4.96
N PRO A 42 9.99 -8.65 5.43
CA PRO A 42 10.82 -9.82 5.14
C PRO A 42 10.83 -10.16 3.65
N ILE A 43 11.96 -10.67 3.18
CA ILE A 43 12.08 -11.18 1.82
C ILE A 43 11.81 -12.67 1.85
N ARG A 44 10.77 -13.11 1.12
CA ARG A 44 10.44 -14.53 1.02
C ARG A 44 10.92 -15.04 -0.32
N LYS A 45 12.20 -15.35 -0.39
CA LYS A 45 12.87 -15.62 -1.66
C LYS A 45 12.17 -16.68 -2.50
N LYS A 46 11.60 -17.70 -1.87
CA LYS A 46 10.96 -18.79 -2.61
C LYS A 46 9.64 -18.38 -3.24
N ARG A 47 9.08 -17.23 -2.85
CA ARG A 47 7.76 -16.82 -3.29
C ARG A 47 7.75 -15.54 -4.08
N ILE A 48 8.93 -14.95 -4.31
CA ILE A 48 8.99 -13.71 -5.07
C ILE A 48 8.87 -14.02 -6.53
N ASN A 49 7.87 -13.41 -7.16
CA ASN A 49 7.70 -13.45 -8.59
C ASN A 49 7.91 -12.03 -9.13
N LEU A 50 9.07 -11.80 -9.71
CA LEU A 50 9.42 -10.47 -10.19
C LEU A 50 8.52 -9.98 -11.31
N LYS A 51 7.70 -10.86 -11.87
CA LYS A 51 6.74 -10.47 -12.91
C LYS A 51 5.36 -10.15 -12.35
N ASN A 52 5.17 -10.32 -11.04
CA ASN A 52 3.89 -10.00 -10.43
C ASN A 52 3.75 -8.50 -10.30
N PRO A 53 2.74 -7.89 -10.96
CA PRO A 53 2.59 -6.44 -10.90
C PRO A 53 2.35 -5.91 -9.49
N GLY A 54 1.73 -6.70 -8.61
CA GLY A 54 1.50 -6.27 -7.24
C GLY A 54 2.77 -6.02 -6.45
N LEU A 55 3.88 -6.63 -6.87
CA LEU A 55 5.15 -6.42 -6.19
C LEU A 55 5.61 -4.96 -6.29
N TYR A 56 5.22 -4.29 -7.35
CA TYR A 56 5.67 -2.92 -7.62
C TYR A 56 4.63 -1.88 -7.22
N SER A 57 3.59 -2.30 -6.50
CA SER A 57 2.55 -1.39 -6.04
C SER A 57 2.75 -1.06 -4.57
N THR A 58 2.10 0.02 -4.15
CA THR A 58 1.97 0.40 -2.75
C THR A 58 0.68 -0.22 -2.23
N SER A 59 0.75 -0.97 -1.14
CA SER A 59 -0.37 -1.72 -0.61
C SER A 59 -1.26 -0.88 0.27
N CYS A 60 -2.57 -0.93 0.02
CA CYS A 60 -3.57 -0.26 0.83
C CYS A 60 -4.75 -1.21 1.05
N ASN A 61 -5.66 -0.83 1.95
CA ASN A 61 -6.88 -1.60 2.18
C ASN A 61 -8.06 -0.65 2.23
N ILE A 62 -9.21 -1.09 1.71
CA ILE A 62 -10.43 -0.30 1.79
C ILE A 62 -11.08 -0.43 3.17
N GLU A 63 -11.02 -1.64 3.76
CA GLU A 63 -11.65 -1.89 5.05
C GLU A 63 -10.67 -1.63 6.20
N TYR A 64 -11.13 -0.86 7.19
CA TYR A 64 -10.30 -0.56 8.35
C TYR A 64 -9.87 -1.83 9.09
N SER A 65 -10.76 -2.80 9.22
CA SER A 65 -10.44 -4.03 9.96
C SER A 65 -9.26 -4.77 9.34
N GLU A 66 -9.15 -4.74 8.02
CA GLU A 66 -8.03 -5.39 7.35
C GLU A 66 -6.72 -4.64 7.60
N ALA A 67 -6.79 -3.30 7.58
CA ALA A 67 -5.61 -2.50 7.91
C ALA A 67 -5.18 -2.73 9.35
N LYS A 68 -6.15 -2.83 10.25
CA LYS A 68 -5.86 -3.04 11.68
C LYS A 68 -5.19 -4.38 11.91
N TYR A 69 -5.66 -5.41 11.22
CA TYR A 69 -5.06 -6.73 11.31
C TYR A 69 -3.59 -6.68 10.85
N ALA A 70 -3.35 -6.04 9.73
CA ALA A 70 -2.00 -5.91 9.19
C ALA A 70 -1.11 -5.07 10.11
N LEU A 71 -1.67 -4.01 10.69
CA LEU A 71 -0.91 -3.17 11.62
C LEU A 71 -0.38 -3.99 12.79
N ASN A 72 -1.23 -4.86 13.35
CA ASN A 72 -0.83 -5.67 14.48
C ASN A 72 0.35 -6.58 14.13
N MET A 73 0.43 -7.01 12.89
CA MET A 73 1.55 -7.84 12.45
C MET A 73 2.83 -7.03 12.29
N PHE A 74 2.72 -5.76 11.87
CA PHE A 74 3.90 -4.93 11.65
C PHE A 74 4.46 -4.33 12.94
N MET A 75 3.62 -4.12 13.95
CA MET A 75 4.05 -3.40 15.15
C MET A 75 5.18 -4.09 15.90
N ARG A 76 5.32 -5.40 15.73
CA ARG A 76 6.40 -6.12 16.38
C ARG A 76 7.77 -5.58 15.97
N HIS A 77 7.92 -5.23 14.69
CA HIS A 77 9.19 -4.73 14.15
C HIS A 77 9.16 -3.23 13.88
N HIS A 78 7.99 -2.63 13.97
CA HIS A 78 7.81 -1.21 13.69
C HIS A 78 6.92 -0.61 14.77
N PRO A 79 7.49 -0.37 15.98
CA PRO A 79 6.67 0.06 17.12
C PRO A 79 6.02 1.43 16.93
N LYS A 80 6.49 2.23 15.99
CA LYS A 80 5.89 3.53 15.70
C LYS A 80 4.86 3.49 14.58
N ALA A 81 4.53 2.29 14.10
CA ALA A 81 3.59 2.17 12.97
C ALA A 81 2.18 2.60 13.37
N PHE A 82 1.48 3.18 12.43
CA PHE A 82 0.09 3.57 12.63
C PHE A 82 -0.64 3.52 11.29
N ILE A 83 -1.98 3.66 11.35
CA ILE A 83 -2.81 3.64 10.16
C ILE A 83 -3.09 5.07 9.72
N ALA A 84 -2.89 5.33 8.42
CA ALA A 84 -3.29 6.58 7.80
C ALA A 84 -4.47 6.32 6.90
N LYS A 85 -5.35 7.30 6.79
CA LYS A 85 -6.51 7.24 5.91
C LYS A 85 -6.41 8.31 4.86
N GLY A 86 -6.74 7.98 3.64
CA GLY A 86 -6.71 8.93 2.55
C GLY A 86 -7.29 8.34 1.29
N GLU A 87 -6.81 8.82 0.15
CA GLU A 87 -7.33 8.38 -1.13
C GLU A 87 -6.19 8.03 -2.07
N THR A 88 -6.45 7.04 -2.93
CA THR A 88 -5.57 6.79 -4.06
C THR A 88 -5.84 7.89 -5.09
N GLU A 89 -5.28 9.07 -4.83
CA GLU A 89 -5.54 10.23 -5.70
C GLU A 89 -5.17 9.90 -7.14
N LYS A 90 -6.12 10.11 -8.05
CA LYS A 90 -5.97 9.65 -9.43
C LYS A 90 -4.75 10.25 -10.13
N THR A 91 -4.36 11.47 -9.75
CA THR A 91 -3.21 12.11 -10.36
C THR A 91 -1.89 11.51 -9.86
N CYS A 92 -1.94 10.70 -8.81
CA CYS A 92 -0.73 10.08 -8.25
C CYS A 92 -0.45 8.71 -8.85
N GLY A 93 -1.40 8.13 -9.56
CA GLY A 93 -1.18 6.84 -10.21
C GLY A 93 -2.39 5.93 -10.19
N PRO A 94 -2.40 4.92 -11.05
CA PRO A 94 -3.53 3.98 -11.14
C PRO A 94 -3.54 2.98 -10.00
N CYS A 95 -4.74 2.45 -9.71
CA CYS A 95 -4.91 1.46 -8.67
C CYS A 95 -5.85 0.36 -9.14
N GLN A 96 -5.86 -0.74 -8.39
CA GLN A 96 -6.73 -1.87 -8.70
C GLN A 96 -6.95 -2.69 -7.43
N LEU A 97 -8.19 -3.14 -7.22
CA LEU A 97 -8.42 -4.15 -6.20
C LEU A 97 -7.66 -5.41 -6.59
N THR A 98 -6.88 -5.94 -5.66
CA THR A 98 -6.10 -7.14 -5.93
C THR A 98 -6.99 -8.30 -6.34
N SER A 99 -8.19 -8.38 -5.77
CA SER A 99 -9.14 -9.45 -6.07
C SER A 99 -9.64 -9.44 -7.51
N GLU A 100 -9.48 -8.32 -8.23
CA GLU A 100 -9.85 -8.29 -9.65
C GLU A 100 -8.88 -9.07 -10.52
N ARG A 101 -7.71 -9.37 -10.01
CA ARG A 101 -6.65 -10.01 -10.76
C ARG A 101 -6.22 -11.35 -10.16
N GLU A 102 -6.33 -11.48 -8.85
CA GLU A 102 -5.86 -12.66 -8.14
C GLU A 102 -7.00 -13.29 -7.35
N ASN A 103 -6.90 -14.57 -7.10
CA ASN A 103 -7.90 -15.28 -6.32
C ASN A 103 -7.61 -15.08 -4.83
N VAL A 104 -7.91 -13.88 -4.34
CA VAL A 104 -7.74 -13.53 -2.93
C VAL A 104 -9.01 -12.87 -2.43
N GLU A 105 -9.25 -12.98 -1.13
CA GLU A 105 -10.39 -12.32 -0.50
C GLU A 105 -9.94 -10.98 0.08
N GLY A 106 -10.91 -10.13 0.41
CA GLY A 106 -10.64 -8.88 1.07
C GLY A 106 -10.61 -7.70 0.11
N THR A 107 -10.22 -6.57 0.66
CA THR A 107 -10.30 -5.30 -0.06
C THR A 107 -8.93 -4.67 -0.26
N HIS A 108 -7.91 -5.51 -0.38
CA HIS A 108 -6.55 -5.05 -0.64
C HIS A 108 -6.50 -4.33 -1.99
N VAL A 109 -5.82 -3.18 -2.00
CA VAL A 109 -5.67 -2.36 -3.19
C VAL A 109 -4.20 -2.26 -3.53
N ASP A 110 -3.88 -2.48 -4.79
CA ASP A 110 -2.56 -2.21 -5.33
C ASP A 110 -2.58 -0.83 -5.97
N TRP A 111 -1.63 0.02 -5.60
CA TRP A 111 -1.58 1.40 -6.09
C TRP A 111 -0.19 1.67 -6.68
N TRP A 112 -0.14 1.85 -7.98
CA TRP A 112 1.12 2.10 -8.68
C TRP A 112 1.33 3.61 -8.76
N ILE A 113 2.16 4.13 -7.86
CA ILE A 113 2.30 5.57 -7.67
C ILE A 113 3.38 6.10 -8.59
N TYR A 114 3.06 7.19 -9.29
CA TYR A 114 4.03 7.86 -10.15
C TYR A 114 5.15 8.47 -9.29
N GLU A 115 6.37 8.33 -9.78
CA GLU A 115 7.56 8.71 -9.02
C GLU A 115 7.55 10.17 -8.58
N GLU A 116 7.02 11.04 -9.41
CA GLU A 116 7.06 12.48 -9.17
C GLU A 116 5.83 13.03 -8.46
N SER A 117 4.96 12.14 -7.99
CA SER A 117 3.74 12.59 -7.30
C SER A 117 3.97 12.68 -5.80
N ASP A 118 3.00 13.28 -5.12
CA ASP A 118 3.06 13.50 -3.67
C ASP A 118 1.85 12.88 -2.99
N PRO A 119 1.76 11.54 -2.93
CA PRO A 119 0.59 10.90 -2.35
C PRO A 119 0.40 11.21 -0.87
N GLN A 120 1.46 11.54 -0.16
CA GLN A 120 1.38 11.83 1.27
C GLN A 120 0.48 13.02 1.59
N LYS A 121 0.25 13.88 0.62
CA LYS A 121 -0.61 15.05 0.81
C LYS A 121 -2.07 14.70 1.01
N TYR A 122 -2.45 13.47 0.66
CA TYR A 122 -3.85 13.06 0.68
C TYR A 122 -4.16 12.11 1.83
N PHE A 123 -3.24 11.98 2.80
CA PHE A 123 -3.40 11.04 3.91
C PHE A 123 -3.19 11.72 5.25
N GLY A 124 -3.91 11.23 6.26
CA GLY A 124 -3.75 11.69 7.63
C GLY A 124 -3.88 10.52 8.60
N GLU A 125 -3.32 10.70 9.78
CA GLU A 125 -3.34 9.64 10.79
C GLU A 125 -4.76 9.39 11.29
N VAL A 126 -5.12 8.10 11.40
CA VAL A 126 -6.41 7.70 11.94
C VAL A 126 -6.37 7.82 13.46
N LYS A 127 -7.38 8.47 14.03
CA LYS A 127 -7.49 8.59 15.48
C LYS A 127 -8.09 7.32 16.08
N ASN A 128 -7.92 7.15 17.39
CA ASN A 128 -8.19 5.88 18.04
C ASN A 128 -9.64 5.42 17.99
N ASN A 129 -10.57 6.32 17.85
CA ASN A 129 -11.98 5.95 17.90
C ASN A 129 -12.62 5.85 16.52
N GLU A 130 -11.80 5.65 15.54
CA GLU A 130 -12.31 5.47 14.18
C GLU A 130 -12.48 4.02 13.82
#